data_c6798f3b3b7133376e53f095cc1cbfe3
#
_entry.id   c6798f3b3b7133376e53f095cc1cbfe3
#
_cell.length_a   1.000
_cell.length_b   1.000
_cell.length_c   1.000
_cell.angle_alpha   90.00
_cell.angle_beta   90.00
_cell.angle_gamma   90.00
#
_symmetry.space_group_name_H-M   'P 1'
#
loop_
_entity.id
_entity.type
_entity.pdbx_description
1 polymer ?
#
loop_
_entity_poly.entity_id
_entity_poly.type
_entity_poly.pdbx_seq_one_letter_code
_entity_poly.pdbx_strand_id
1 'polypeptide(L)'
;MKIRNYKKEDIPDIEKLGLRLHNNYKFLLDDFSNALVIIEEEKVIGFIVYSIIYERAEIIDIAVDPRSRNKGYAKALLNYLINDIISERCDNITLEVNKTNEIAIGLYKSIGFSVVATRKGYYEGLDGYLMEMDLRW
;
A
#
# COMPACT_ATOMS: atom_id res chain seq x y z
N MET A 1 -13.58 3.58 13.15
CA MET A 1 -12.60 3.09 12.16
C MET A 1 -12.37 1.60 12.32
N LYS A 2 -12.41 0.88 11.22
CA LYS A 2 -12.19 -0.56 11.21
C LYS A 2 -11.33 -0.95 10.03
N ILE A 3 -10.35 -1.82 10.25
CA ILE A 3 -9.51 -2.39 9.20
C ILE A 3 -9.76 -3.90 9.19
N ARG A 4 -10.00 -4.45 8.02
CA ARG A 4 -10.26 -5.89 7.84
C ARG A 4 -9.83 -6.36 6.47
N ASN A 5 -9.78 -7.67 6.27
CA ASN A 5 -9.60 -8.23 4.94
C ASN A 5 -10.77 -7.80 4.04
N TYR A 6 -10.46 -7.58 2.77
CA TYR A 6 -11.51 -7.24 1.81
C TYR A 6 -12.50 -8.39 1.65
N LYS A 7 -13.70 -8.05 1.26
CA LYS A 7 -14.75 -8.99 0.86
C LYS A 7 -15.11 -8.72 -0.59
N LYS A 8 -15.74 -9.68 -1.23
CA LYS A 8 -16.17 -9.54 -2.62
C LYS A 8 -17.03 -8.29 -2.83
N GLU A 9 -17.87 -7.95 -1.87
CA GLU A 9 -18.73 -6.77 -1.90
C GLU A 9 -17.97 -5.45 -1.92
N ASP A 10 -16.70 -5.45 -1.49
CA ASP A 10 -15.87 -4.26 -1.45
C ASP A 10 -15.23 -3.91 -2.79
N ILE A 11 -15.20 -4.86 -3.74
CA ILE A 11 -14.47 -4.69 -5.00
C ILE A 11 -14.89 -3.44 -5.78
N PRO A 12 -16.18 -3.13 -5.93
CA PRO A 12 -16.58 -1.91 -6.65
C PRO A 12 -16.00 -0.65 -6.01
N ASP A 13 -15.99 -0.56 -4.68
CA ASP A 13 -15.44 0.59 -3.97
C ASP A 13 -13.92 0.66 -4.10
N ILE A 14 -13.26 -0.48 -4.03
CA ILE A 14 -11.80 -0.57 -4.22
C ILE A 14 -11.44 -0.08 -5.62
N GLU A 15 -12.15 -0.53 -6.65
CA GLU A 15 -11.87 -0.14 -8.02
C GLU A 15 -12.12 1.35 -8.25
N LYS A 16 -13.15 1.90 -7.63
CA LYS A 16 -13.43 3.33 -7.70
C LYS A 16 -12.29 4.16 -7.10
N LEU A 17 -11.79 3.75 -5.94
CA LEU A 17 -10.64 4.40 -5.31
C LEU A 17 -9.37 4.20 -6.15
N GLY A 18 -9.19 3.01 -6.72
CA GLY A 18 -8.03 2.67 -7.53
C GLY A 18 -7.90 3.48 -8.81
N LEU A 19 -9.00 3.98 -9.36
CA LEU A 19 -8.97 4.85 -10.53
C LEU A 19 -8.19 6.14 -10.29
N ARG A 20 -7.95 6.49 -9.04
CA ARG A 20 -7.09 7.64 -8.69
C ARG A 20 -5.60 7.30 -8.79
N LEU A 21 -5.26 6.01 -8.78
CA LEU A 21 -3.88 5.56 -8.95
C LEU A 21 -3.51 5.51 -10.43
N HIS A 22 -4.40 4.98 -11.26
CA HIS A 22 -4.29 5.03 -12.71
C HIS A 22 -5.66 4.75 -13.37
N ASN A 23 -5.81 5.22 -14.61
CA ASN A 23 -7.11 5.28 -15.29
C ASN A 23 -7.72 3.92 -15.61
N ASN A 24 -6.92 2.88 -15.71
CA ASN A 24 -7.38 1.54 -16.08
C ASN A 24 -7.33 0.56 -14.90
N TYR A 25 -7.42 1.08 -13.69
CA TYR A 25 -7.28 0.25 -12.50
C TYR A 25 -8.32 -0.86 -12.49
N LYS A 26 -7.86 -2.08 -12.28
CA LYS A 26 -8.70 -3.24 -12.00
C LYS A 26 -8.15 -3.98 -10.79
N PHE A 27 -9.04 -4.39 -9.92
CA PHE A 27 -8.67 -5.14 -8.73
C PHE A 27 -8.57 -6.62 -9.08
N LEU A 28 -7.35 -7.07 -9.36
CA LEU A 28 -7.06 -8.47 -9.68
C LEU A 28 -5.94 -8.94 -8.77
N LEU A 29 -6.19 -10.00 -8.02
CA LEU A 29 -5.21 -10.58 -7.11
C LEU A 29 -4.73 -11.91 -7.67
N ASP A 30 -3.42 -12.17 -7.53
CA ASP A 30 -2.86 -13.49 -7.79
C ASP A 30 -2.86 -14.33 -6.50
N ASP A 31 -2.29 -15.54 -6.55
CA ASP A 31 -2.28 -16.47 -5.42
C ASP A 31 -1.45 -15.97 -4.22
N PHE A 32 -0.57 -14.98 -4.43
CA PHE A 32 0.31 -14.45 -3.38
C PHE A 32 -0.17 -13.12 -2.83
N SER A 33 -1.22 -12.55 -3.41
CA SER A 33 -1.69 -11.21 -3.09
C SER A 33 -2.95 -11.22 -2.25
N ASN A 34 -3.11 -10.17 -1.45
CA ASN A 34 -4.30 -9.96 -0.65
C ASN A 34 -4.52 -8.46 -0.46
N ALA A 35 -5.61 -8.09 0.16
CA ALA A 35 -5.94 -6.69 0.38
C ALA A 35 -6.63 -6.48 1.72
N LEU A 36 -6.35 -5.34 2.32
CA LEU A 36 -7.06 -4.84 3.49
C LEU A 36 -7.84 -3.60 3.09
N VAL A 37 -8.99 -3.41 3.72
CA VAL A 37 -9.79 -2.20 3.56
C VAL A 37 -9.92 -1.50 4.90
N ILE A 38 -10.01 -0.17 4.86
CA ILE A 38 -10.31 0.64 6.02
C ILE A 38 -11.69 1.25 5.85
N ILE A 39 -12.50 1.12 6.90
CA ILE A 39 -13.92 1.46 6.87
C ILE A 39 -14.21 2.52 7.91
N GLU A 40 -14.94 3.54 7.50
CA GLU A 40 -15.45 4.59 8.37
C GLU A 40 -16.92 4.81 8.03
N GLU A 41 -17.79 4.82 9.05
CA GLU A 41 -19.23 4.99 8.87
C GLU A 41 -19.80 4.02 7.82
N GLU A 42 -19.41 2.76 7.91
CA GLU A 42 -19.86 1.68 7.02
C GLU A 42 -19.43 1.82 5.56
N LYS A 43 -18.51 2.75 5.27
CA LYS A 43 -17.98 2.95 3.92
C LYS A 43 -16.51 2.55 3.83
N VAL A 44 -16.15 1.92 2.74
CA VAL A 44 -14.74 1.69 2.40
C VAL A 44 -14.14 3.03 1.96
N ILE A 45 -13.21 3.54 2.76
CA ILE A 45 -12.56 4.83 2.50
C ILE A 45 -11.10 4.68 2.07
N GLY A 46 -10.58 3.46 2.07
CA GLY A 46 -9.23 3.19 1.61
C GLY A 46 -8.96 1.70 1.52
N PHE A 47 -7.87 1.37 0.84
CA PHE A 47 -7.43 -0.02 0.72
C PHE A 47 -5.92 -0.08 0.53
N ILE A 48 -5.36 -1.25 0.82
CA ILE A 48 -3.96 -1.56 0.53
C ILE A 48 -3.89 -2.97 -0.04
N VAL A 49 -3.17 -3.11 -1.17
CA VAL A 49 -2.90 -4.40 -1.80
C VAL A 49 -1.44 -4.76 -1.54
N TYR A 50 -1.21 -5.98 -1.15
CA TYR A 50 0.13 -6.47 -0.85
C TYR A 50 0.28 -7.92 -1.30
N SER A 51 1.52 -8.35 -1.46
CA SER A 51 1.84 -9.75 -1.71
C SER A 51 2.85 -10.25 -0.70
N ILE A 52 2.79 -11.54 -0.40
CA ILE A 52 3.80 -12.24 0.38
C ILE A 52 4.24 -13.45 -0.43
N ILE A 53 5.52 -13.50 -0.78
CA ILE A 53 6.12 -14.62 -1.49
C ILE A 53 7.26 -15.10 -0.62
N TYR A 54 7.08 -16.27 0.01
CA TYR A 54 8.00 -16.79 1.03
C TYR A 54 8.20 -15.76 2.14
N GLU A 55 9.42 -15.29 2.37
CA GLU A 55 9.74 -14.35 3.44
C GLU A 55 9.75 -12.89 2.99
N ARG A 56 9.26 -12.60 1.77
CA ARG A 56 9.27 -11.24 1.21
C ARG A 56 7.88 -10.70 1.03
N ALA A 57 7.67 -9.51 1.55
CA ALA A 57 6.41 -8.79 1.36
C ALA A 57 6.61 -7.58 0.45
N GLU A 58 5.59 -7.27 -0.32
CA GLU A 58 5.57 -6.10 -1.19
C GLU A 58 4.24 -5.39 -1.06
N ILE A 59 4.28 -4.07 -0.90
CA ILE A 59 3.08 -3.24 -1.00
C ILE A 59 2.92 -2.85 -2.46
N ILE A 60 1.79 -3.23 -3.05
CA ILE A 60 1.53 -3.04 -4.47
C ILE A 60 0.77 -1.75 -4.72
N ASP A 61 -0.33 -1.54 -4.00
CA ASP A 61 -1.18 -0.36 -4.13
C ASP A 61 -1.65 0.09 -2.77
N ILE A 62 -1.79 1.40 -2.59
CA ILE A 62 -2.47 1.98 -1.45
C ILE A 62 -3.20 3.23 -1.90
N ALA A 63 -4.45 3.37 -1.51
CA ALA A 63 -5.25 4.55 -1.82
C ALA A 63 -6.23 4.83 -0.69
N VAL A 64 -6.43 6.12 -0.42
CA VAL A 64 -7.42 6.61 0.55
C VAL A 64 -8.26 7.66 -0.16
N ASP A 65 -9.57 7.65 0.09
CA ASP A 65 -10.49 8.64 -0.46
C ASP A 65 -9.94 10.04 -0.17
N PRO A 66 -9.83 10.93 -1.19
CA PRO A 66 -9.31 12.28 -0.98
C PRO A 66 -10.04 13.09 0.09
N ARG A 67 -11.34 12.84 0.26
CA ARG A 67 -12.14 13.52 1.28
C ARG A 67 -11.80 13.07 2.69
N SER A 68 -11.10 11.94 2.81
CA SER A 68 -10.69 11.35 4.09
C SER A 68 -9.20 11.47 4.35
N ARG A 69 -8.47 12.24 3.52
CA ARG A 69 -7.03 12.45 3.69
C ARG A 69 -6.73 13.32 4.93
N ASN A 70 -5.47 13.27 5.36
CA ASN A 70 -4.96 14.01 6.51
C ASN A 70 -5.59 13.61 7.85
N LYS A 71 -6.22 12.43 7.89
CA LYS A 71 -6.82 11.87 9.12
C LYS A 71 -6.06 10.63 9.62
N GLY A 72 -4.91 10.32 9.02
CA GLY A 72 -4.09 9.19 9.45
C GLY A 72 -4.54 7.83 8.97
N TYR A 73 -5.46 7.74 8.00
CA TYR A 73 -5.96 6.46 7.53
C TYR A 73 -4.92 5.65 6.77
N ALA A 74 -4.12 6.28 5.91
CA ALA A 74 -3.04 5.59 5.20
C ALA A 74 -2.02 5.02 6.18
N LYS A 75 -1.64 5.80 7.18
CA LYS A 75 -0.72 5.37 8.23
C LYS A 75 -1.31 4.21 9.03
N ALA A 76 -2.61 4.25 9.32
CA ALA A 76 -3.29 3.18 10.05
C ALA A 76 -3.29 1.87 9.25
N LEU A 77 -3.58 1.94 7.93
CA LEU A 77 -3.51 0.78 7.05
C LEU A 77 -2.10 0.20 7.01
N LEU A 78 -1.10 1.06 6.83
CA LEU A 78 0.30 0.62 6.77
C LEU A 78 0.74 -0.04 8.07
N ASN A 79 0.43 0.56 9.21
CA ASN A 79 0.81 -0.01 10.51
C ASN A 79 0.12 -1.34 10.77
N TYR A 80 -1.15 -1.46 10.42
CA TYR A 80 -1.88 -2.71 10.55
C TYR A 80 -1.24 -3.80 9.70
N LEU A 81 -0.96 -3.50 8.42
CA LEU A 81 -0.34 -4.44 7.51
C LEU A 81 1.06 -4.85 7.98
N ILE A 82 1.87 -3.90 8.43
CA ILE A 82 3.22 -4.19 8.89
C ILE A 82 3.19 -5.17 10.07
N ASN A 83 2.27 -4.99 11.00
CA ASN A 83 2.11 -5.92 12.12
C ASN A 83 1.74 -7.34 11.65
N ASP A 84 0.85 -7.45 10.66
CA ASP A 84 0.51 -8.74 10.06
C ASP A 84 1.72 -9.38 9.39
N ILE A 85 2.47 -8.60 8.62
CA ILE A 85 3.66 -9.08 7.91
C ILE A 85 4.73 -9.55 8.90
N ILE A 86 4.92 -8.85 9.99
CA ILE A 86 5.85 -9.25 11.05
C ILE A 86 5.41 -10.59 11.66
N SER A 87 4.11 -10.77 11.90
CA SER A 87 3.59 -12.02 12.44
C SER A 87 3.77 -13.20 11.50
N GLU A 88 3.83 -12.94 10.18
CA GLU A 88 4.11 -13.95 9.16
C GLU A 88 5.61 -14.24 9.01
N ARG A 89 6.45 -13.60 9.80
CA ARG A 89 7.91 -13.79 9.82
C ARG A 89 8.60 -13.47 8.51
N CYS A 90 8.13 -12.42 7.83
CA CYS A 90 8.80 -11.92 6.64
C CYS A 90 10.10 -11.21 7.00
N ASP A 91 11.07 -11.26 6.09
CA ASP A 91 12.38 -10.62 6.25
C ASP A 91 12.36 -9.14 5.92
N ASN A 92 11.48 -8.73 5.02
CA ASN A 92 11.42 -7.35 4.55
C ASN A 92 10.05 -6.99 3.96
N ILE A 93 9.86 -5.68 3.80
CA ILE A 93 8.73 -5.13 3.04
C ILE A 93 9.32 -4.15 2.04
N THR A 94 8.93 -4.28 0.77
CA THR A 94 9.33 -3.34 -0.28
C THR A 94 8.12 -2.64 -0.87
N LEU A 95 8.36 -1.48 -1.46
CA LEU A 95 7.38 -0.75 -2.26
C LEU A 95 8.10 0.11 -3.27
N GLU A 96 7.39 0.48 -4.32
CA GLU A 96 7.89 1.45 -5.28
C GLU A 96 7.04 2.70 -5.25
N VAL A 97 7.68 3.85 -5.38
CA VAL A 97 7.00 5.14 -5.34
C VAL A 97 7.64 6.10 -6.33
N ASN A 98 6.81 6.92 -6.98
CA ASN A 98 7.28 7.96 -7.87
C ASN A 98 8.11 8.98 -7.08
N LYS A 99 9.30 9.33 -7.57
CA LYS A 99 10.20 10.28 -6.94
C LYS A 99 9.54 11.63 -6.64
N THR A 100 8.55 12.02 -7.43
CA THR A 100 7.84 13.29 -7.24
C THR A 100 6.77 13.25 -6.16
N ASN A 101 6.42 12.06 -5.67
CA ASN A 101 5.38 11.90 -4.65
C ASN A 101 5.97 12.10 -3.24
N GLU A 102 6.29 13.36 -2.93
CA GLU A 102 6.95 13.71 -1.68
C GLU A 102 6.13 13.38 -0.43
N ILE A 103 4.81 13.50 -0.54
CA ILE A 103 3.91 13.20 0.59
C ILE A 103 3.99 11.72 0.94
N ALA A 104 3.88 10.84 -0.05
CA ALA A 104 3.98 9.40 0.17
C ALA A 104 5.35 8.99 0.68
N ILE A 105 6.43 9.52 0.08
CA ILE A 105 7.79 9.24 0.51
C ILE A 105 7.99 9.63 1.97
N GLY A 106 7.52 10.81 2.36
CA GLY A 106 7.59 11.28 3.74
C GLY A 106 6.85 10.37 4.71
N LEU A 107 5.66 9.90 4.31
CA LEU A 107 4.88 8.95 5.10
C LEU A 107 5.64 7.64 5.30
N TYR A 108 6.16 7.06 4.21
CA TYR A 108 6.90 5.79 4.29
C TYR A 108 8.16 5.91 5.14
N LYS A 109 8.91 7.01 4.98
CA LYS A 109 10.09 7.26 5.82
C LYS A 109 9.72 7.37 7.29
N SER A 110 8.61 8.04 7.60
CA SER A 110 8.15 8.20 8.99
C SER A 110 7.81 6.88 9.66
N ILE A 111 7.45 5.88 8.89
CA ILE A 111 7.08 4.55 9.38
C ILE A 111 8.30 3.64 9.51
N GLY A 112 9.38 3.92 8.78
CA GLY A 112 10.61 3.13 8.87
C GLY A 112 11.15 2.61 7.55
N PHE A 113 10.57 3.02 6.43
CA PHE A 113 11.11 2.68 5.11
C PHE A 113 12.27 3.60 4.75
N SER A 114 13.21 3.09 3.97
CA SER A 114 14.29 3.88 3.40
C SER A 114 14.45 3.60 1.92
N VAL A 115 14.97 4.56 1.18
CA VAL A 115 15.25 4.41 -0.25
C VAL A 115 16.48 3.52 -0.40
N VAL A 116 16.33 2.40 -1.12
CA VAL A 116 17.42 1.46 -1.35
C VAL A 116 17.87 1.40 -2.81
N ALA A 117 17.05 1.87 -3.74
CA ALA A 117 17.40 1.93 -5.15
C ALA A 117 16.57 2.98 -5.88
N THR A 118 17.09 3.46 -7.00
CA THR A 118 16.39 4.37 -7.91
C THR A 118 16.17 3.64 -9.22
N ARG A 119 14.93 3.63 -9.72
CA ARG A 119 14.59 3.08 -11.04
C ARG A 119 14.38 4.23 -12.02
N LYS A 120 15.39 4.48 -12.83
CA LYS A 120 15.35 5.59 -13.79
C LYS A 120 14.27 5.39 -14.85
N GLY A 121 13.45 6.43 -15.07
CA GLY A 121 12.43 6.43 -16.09
C GLY A 121 11.27 5.47 -15.85
N TYR A 122 11.11 4.94 -14.64
CA TYR A 122 10.10 3.92 -14.32
C TYR A 122 8.66 4.43 -14.52
N TYR A 123 8.40 5.71 -14.20
CA TYR A 123 7.08 6.32 -14.32
C TYR A 123 7.06 7.30 -15.50
N GLU A 124 6.90 6.77 -16.71
CA GLU A 124 6.79 7.58 -17.94
C GLU A 124 7.89 8.66 -18.05
N GLY A 125 9.14 8.25 -17.86
CA GLY A 125 10.28 9.14 -17.89
C GLY A 125 10.67 9.77 -16.56
N LEU A 126 9.84 9.62 -15.52
CA LEU A 126 10.16 10.04 -14.17
C LEU A 126 10.74 8.87 -13.38
N ASP A 127 11.67 9.19 -12.48
CA ASP A 127 12.30 8.15 -11.67
C ASP A 127 11.36 7.61 -10.59
N GLY A 128 11.51 6.33 -10.28
CA GLY A 128 10.88 5.71 -9.13
C GLY A 128 11.91 5.36 -8.07
N TYR A 129 11.48 5.36 -6.83
CA TYR A 129 12.28 4.84 -5.71
C TYR A 129 11.77 3.48 -5.30
N LEU A 130 12.71 2.54 -5.13
CA LEU A 130 12.44 1.32 -4.38
C LEU A 130 12.74 1.62 -2.91
N MET A 131 11.74 1.45 -2.07
CA MET A 131 11.89 1.65 -0.62
C MET A 131 11.74 0.31 0.09
N GLU A 132 12.44 0.16 1.20
CA GLU A 132 12.45 -1.09 1.95
C GLU A 132 12.41 -0.83 3.44
N MET A 133 11.70 -1.69 4.15
CA MET A 133 11.80 -1.86 5.60
C MET A 133 12.40 -3.24 5.86
N ASP A 134 13.56 -3.29 6.50
CA ASP A 134 14.20 -4.54 6.89
C ASP A 134 13.61 -4.99 8.23
N LEU A 135 13.07 -6.21 8.26
CA LEU A 135 12.43 -6.78 9.45
C LEU A 135 13.32 -7.81 10.16
N ARG A 136 14.52 -8.03 9.65
CA ARG A 136 15.46 -8.97 10.28
C ARG A 136 16.14 -8.30 11.46
N TRP A 137 16.31 -9.06 12.50
CA TRP A 137 16.94 -8.60 13.75
C TRP A 137 18.40 -9.01 13.81
#